data_e8ba0e1a9ed40786a146e50466f5d24e
#
_entry.id   e8ba0e1a9ed40786a146e50466f5d24e
#
_cell.length_a   1.000
_cell.length_b   1.000
_cell.length_c   1.000
_cell.angle_alpha   90.00
_cell.angle_beta   90.00
_cell.angle_gamma   90.00
#
_symmetry.space_group_name_H-M   'P 1'
#
loop_
_entity.id
_entity.type
_entity.pdbx_description
1 polymer ?
#
loop_
_entity_poly.entity_id
_entity_poly.type
_entity_poly.pdbx_seq_one_letter_code
_entity_poly.pdbx_strand_id
1 'polypeptide(L)'
;MPEQDLSKVRNIGFIAHIDAGKTTVTERVLYFTGETYKIGDIDDGTTVMDFMSLERERGITIGSAATNASWRNHQVNIIDTPGHVDFTAEVQRSLRVLDGGVVVLESVSGVQPQSETVWRQANEYKVPRMIFVNKMDRLGADFYNAVQTVHDRLGANAVPLQIPMGAESSFLGMIDLLERKAFIYESEDAVQHKETDIPDEYKEDVEKYRNELIEKIAETDEALMDKFFDDQELTVEELKKGLRKAVLNLEIFPVLCGSALRHRGVHPLLDAVIDYLPSPIDVPSIKGTNVSDESIEIERKPDASDPFSALVFKVVTDQHVGRLVYLRIYSGVLESGSNVYNSSTRSRERAGRLMKMHADSREEIKEARAGEIVAAIGLKDAITGHTLCDQSNPLLLESINFPDPVLSCLLYTSPSPRDIRRSRMPSSA
;
A
#
# COMPACT_ATOMS: atom_id res chain seq x y z
N MET A 1 3.60 -28.17 1.82
CA MET A 1 3.32 -27.32 0.65
C MET A 1 4.65 -26.94 0.00
N PRO A 2 4.75 -26.68 -1.31
CA PRO A 2 6.00 -26.13 -1.85
C PRO A 2 6.36 -24.87 -1.09
N GLU A 3 7.65 -24.67 -0.87
CA GLU A 3 8.19 -23.50 -0.19
C GLU A 3 7.73 -22.25 -0.96
N GLN A 4 7.10 -21.30 -0.26
CA GLN A 4 6.61 -20.10 -0.91
C GLN A 4 7.81 -19.23 -1.30
N ASP A 5 7.91 -18.93 -2.58
CA ASP A 5 8.96 -18.07 -3.12
C ASP A 5 8.66 -16.60 -2.72
N LEU A 6 9.35 -16.12 -1.68
CA LEU A 6 9.18 -14.76 -1.17
C LEU A 6 9.49 -13.67 -2.20
N SER A 7 10.28 -13.97 -3.23
CA SER A 7 10.54 -13.04 -4.33
C SER A 7 9.27 -12.70 -5.11
N LYS A 8 8.24 -13.58 -5.03
CA LYS A 8 6.94 -13.43 -5.67
C LYS A 8 5.85 -12.84 -4.77
N VAL A 9 6.21 -12.35 -3.61
CA VAL A 9 5.26 -11.66 -2.71
C VAL A 9 5.43 -10.16 -2.85
N ARG A 10 4.31 -9.42 -2.84
CA ARG A 10 4.28 -7.95 -2.79
C ARG A 10 3.30 -7.52 -1.70
N ASN A 11 3.79 -6.81 -0.70
CA ASN A 11 2.97 -6.22 0.36
C ASN A 11 2.87 -4.72 0.08
N ILE A 12 1.79 -4.30 -0.53
CA ILE A 12 1.62 -2.94 -1.01
C ILE A 12 0.48 -2.22 -0.32
N GLY A 13 0.60 -0.89 -0.22
CA GLY A 13 -0.49 -0.02 0.21
C GLY A 13 -0.83 0.99 -0.85
N PHE A 14 -2.14 1.27 -1.00
CA PHE A 14 -2.60 2.42 -1.77
C PHE A 14 -2.69 3.63 -0.87
N ILE A 15 -1.97 4.68 -1.23
CA ILE A 15 -1.82 5.93 -0.49
C ILE A 15 -2.42 7.05 -1.33
N ALA A 16 -3.35 7.82 -0.79
CA ALA A 16 -3.99 8.89 -1.54
C ALA A 16 -4.55 9.98 -0.62
N HIS A 17 -4.75 11.18 -1.15
CA HIS A 17 -5.63 12.14 -0.53
C HIS A 17 -7.11 11.77 -0.77
N ILE A 18 -8.00 12.48 -0.07
CA ILE A 18 -9.45 12.31 -0.22
C ILE A 18 -9.82 12.58 -1.70
N ASP A 19 -10.72 11.77 -2.24
CA ASP A 19 -11.22 11.88 -3.61
C ASP A 19 -10.19 11.69 -4.74
N ALA A 20 -8.95 11.24 -4.48
CA ALA A 20 -8.03 10.87 -5.58
C ALA A 20 -8.48 9.62 -6.34
N GLY A 21 -9.46 8.89 -5.82
CA GLY A 21 -9.97 7.65 -6.39
C GLY A 21 -9.24 6.40 -5.91
N LYS A 22 -8.66 6.43 -4.70
CA LYS A 22 -8.00 5.28 -4.07
C LYS A 22 -8.87 4.03 -4.08
N THR A 23 -10.05 4.10 -3.48
CA THR A 23 -10.99 2.97 -3.40
C THR A 23 -11.37 2.47 -4.79
N THR A 24 -11.61 3.37 -5.75
CA THR A 24 -11.87 2.99 -7.15
C THR A 24 -10.69 2.22 -7.77
N VAL A 25 -9.44 2.67 -7.55
CA VAL A 25 -8.26 1.94 -8.02
C VAL A 25 -8.18 0.56 -7.38
N THR A 26 -8.36 0.47 -6.06
CA THR A 26 -8.31 -0.80 -5.33
C THR A 26 -9.39 -1.78 -5.80
N GLU A 27 -10.63 -1.33 -5.96
CA GLU A 27 -11.74 -2.15 -6.48
C GLU A 27 -11.45 -2.67 -7.90
N ARG A 28 -10.85 -1.85 -8.78
CA ARG A 28 -10.45 -2.29 -10.13
C ARG A 28 -9.32 -3.30 -10.09
N VAL A 29 -8.35 -3.12 -9.18
CA VAL A 29 -7.29 -4.11 -8.95
C VAL A 29 -7.89 -5.45 -8.54
N LEU A 30 -8.83 -5.48 -7.59
CA LEU A 30 -9.50 -6.71 -7.14
C LEU A 30 -10.30 -7.38 -8.27
N TYR A 31 -10.97 -6.59 -9.10
CA TYR A 31 -11.70 -7.10 -10.25
C TYR A 31 -10.77 -7.74 -11.30
N PHE A 32 -9.68 -7.05 -11.67
CA PHE A 32 -8.74 -7.56 -12.69
C PHE A 32 -7.91 -8.75 -12.21
N THR A 33 -7.69 -8.88 -10.93
CA THR A 33 -7.03 -10.06 -10.34
C THR A 33 -8.00 -11.24 -10.13
N GLY A 34 -9.30 -11.05 -10.40
CA GLY A 34 -10.33 -12.09 -10.28
C GLY A 34 -10.79 -12.36 -8.86
N GLU A 35 -10.41 -11.51 -7.89
CA GLU A 35 -10.85 -11.64 -6.49
C GLU A 35 -12.32 -11.24 -6.29
N THR A 36 -12.86 -10.43 -7.21
CA THR A 36 -14.27 -10.05 -7.21
C THR A 36 -14.90 -10.31 -8.58
N TYR A 37 -16.16 -10.77 -8.60
CA TYR A 37 -16.90 -11.01 -9.84
C TYR A 37 -17.63 -9.78 -10.37
N LYS A 38 -17.77 -8.76 -9.52
CA LYS A 38 -18.42 -7.50 -9.85
C LYS A 38 -17.51 -6.35 -9.49
N ILE A 39 -17.56 -5.33 -10.30
CA ILE A 39 -16.86 -4.07 -10.03
C ILE A 39 -17.64 -3.35 -8.93
N GLY A 40 -16.98 -3.11 -7.78
CA GLY A 40 -17.55 -2.28 -6.72
C GLY A 40 -17.56 -0.81 -7.14
N ASP A 41 -18.63 -0.10 -6.76
CA ASP A 41 -18.78 1.33 -6.98
C ASP A 41 -19.04 2.04 -5.64
N ILE A 42 -18.39 3.19 -5.45
CA ILE A 42 -18.49 3.98 -4.22
C ILE A 42 -19.88 4.60 -4.12
N ASP A 43 -20.40 5.13 -5.23
CA ASP A 43 -21.68 5.84 -5.28
C ASP A 43 -22.86 4.88 -5.04
N ASP A 44 -22.71 3.62 -5.46
CA ASP A 44 -23.69 2.56 -5.24
C ASP A 44 -23.54 1.85 -3.87
N GLY A 45 -22.48 2.16 -3.10
CA GLY A 45 -22.17 1.52 -1.81
C GLY A 45 -21.85 0.02 -1.94
N THR A 46 -21.38 -0.43 -3.11
CA THR A 46 -21.11 -1.85 -3.43
C THR A 46 -19.64 -2.22 -3.30
N THR A 47 -18.80 -1.30 -2.80
CA THR A 47 -17.36 -1.53 -2.58
C THR A 47 -17.11 -2.67 -1.60
N VAL A 48 -16.15 -3.52 -1.91
CA VAL A 48 -15.76 -4.67 -1.09
C VAL A 48 -14.82 -4.28 0.03
N MET A 49 -13.91 -3.34 -0.25
CA MET A 49 -12.92 -2.89 0.73
C MET A 49 -13.52 -2.05 1.86
N ASP A 50 -14.60 -1.30 1.60
CA ASP A 50 -15.33 -0.53 2.61
C ASP A 50 -16.41 -1.42 3.26
N PHE A 51 -16.01 -2.25 4.24
CA PHE A 51 -16.89 -3.23 4.86
C PHE A 51 -17.75 -2.69 6.00
N MET A 52 -17.43 -1.51 6.57
CA MET A 52 -18.26 -0.86 7.57
C MET A 52 -19.43 -0.11 6.90
N SER A 53 -20.63 -0.20 7.50
CA SER A 53 -21.80 0.57 7.02
C SER A 53 -21.52 2.07 6.94
N LEU A 54 -20.75 2.60 7.90
CA LEU A 54 -20.37 4.02 7.95
C LEU A 54 -19.41 4.42 6.83
N GLU A 55 -18.51 3.53 6.41
CA GLU A 55 -17.62 3.75 5.26
C GLU A 55 -18.43 3.86 3.98
N ARG A 56 -19.35 2.93 3.76
CA ARG A 56 -20.23 2.93 2.58
C ARG A 56 -21.18 4.13 2.55
N GLU A 57 -21.75 4.50 3.71
CA GLU A 57 -22.65 5.65 3.81
C GLU A 57 -21.93 6.98 3.51
N ARG A 58 -20.67 7.10 3.91
CA ARG A 58 -19.88 8.32 3.74
C ARG A 58 -18.96 8.32 2.52
N GLY A 59 -18.80 7.20 1.84
CA GLY A 59 -17.92 7.03 0.70
C GLY A 59 -16.42 7.25 1.03
N ILE A 60 -16.02 7.02 2.30
CA ILE A 60 -14.64 7.19 2.76
C ILE A 60 -14.16 5.95 3.52
N THR A 61 -12.93 5.54 3.28
CA THR A 61 -12.27 4.48 4.05
C THR A 61 -11.89 5.02 5.44
N ILE A 62 -12.40 4.39 6.50
CA ILE A 62 -12.13 4.74 7.90
C ILE A 62 -11.08 3.81 8.49
N GLY A 63 -11.22 2.51 8.26
CA GLY A 63 -10.30 1.50 8.73
C GLY A 63 -9.48 0.89 7.60
N SER A 64 -8.19 0.62 7.82
CA SER A 64 -7.38 -0.09 6.83
C SER A 64 -7.98 -1.48 6.58
N ALA A 65 -8.15 -1.87 5.32
CA ALA A 65 -8.53 -3.23 4.93
C ALA A 65 -7.30 -3.95 4.38
N ALA A 66 -7.21 -5.25 4.61
CA ALA A 66 -6.16 -6.06 4.03
C ALA A 66 -6.78 -7.21 3.24
N THR A 67 -6.35 -7.37 2.00
CA THR A 67 -6.80 -8.43 1.11
C THR A 67 -5.64 -8.99 0.32
N ASN A 68 -5.81 -10.22 -0.17
CA ASN A 68 -4.84 -10.89 -1.04
C ASN A 68 -5.37 -10.91 -2.47
N ALA A 69 -4.48 -10.73 -3.41
CA ALA A 69 -4.74 -10.85 -4.84
C ALA A 69 -3.59 -11.61 -5.51
N SER A 70 -3.83 -12.12 -6.71
CA SER A 70 -2.84 -12.86 -7.49
C SER A 70 -2.66 -12.23 -8.86
N TRP A 71 -1.40 -11.92 -9.25
CA TRP A 71 -1.10 -11.34 -10.56
C TRP A 71 0.23 -11.88 -11.09
N ARG A 72 0.28 -12.33 -12.34
CA ARG A 72 1.49 -12.88 -13.01
C ARG A 72 2.27 -13.87 -12.12
N ASN A 73 1.57 -14.81 -11.48
CA ASN A 73 2.14 -15.77 -10.52
C ASN A 73 2.80 -15.14 -9.26
N HIS A 74 2.45 -13.89 -8.93
CA HIS A 74 2.84 -13.23 -7.70
C HIS A 74 1.64 -13.10 -6.79
N GLN A 75 1.89 -13.23 -5.49
CA GLN A 75 0.91 -12.90 -4.45
C GLN A 75 1.04 -11.42 -4.12
N VAL A 76 -0.04 -10.67 -4.26
CA VAL A 76 -0.10 -9.25 -3.93
C VAL A 76 -1.00 -9.06 -2.72
N ASN A 77 -0.42 -8.73 -1.59
CA ASN A 77 -1.17 -8.38 -0.39
C ASN A 77 -1.40 -6.86 -0.43
N ILE A 78 -2.65 -6.47 -0.47
CA ILE A 78 -3.07 -5.08 -0.59
C ILE A 78 -3.59 -4.61 0.75
N ILE A 79 -2.99 -3.53 1.26
CA ILE A 79 -3.49 -2.82 2.44
C ILE A 79 -4.07 -1.50 1.97
N ASP A 80 -5.38 -1.38 2.07
CA ASP A 80 -6.07 -0.13 1.78
C ASP A 80 -5.97 0.80 3.00
N THR A 81 -5.37 1.98 2.81
CA THR A 81 -5.13 2.93 3.88
C THR A 81 -6.17 4.05 3.86
N PRO A 82 -6.66 4.54 5.02
CA PRO A 82 -7.52 5.71 5.03
C PRO A 82 -6.86 6.92 4.38
N GLY A 83 -7.63 7.69 3.59
CA GLY A 83 -7.16 8.91 2.94
C GLY A 83 -7.37 10.18 3.77
N HIS A 84 -8.07 10.12 4.90
CA HIS A 84 -8.47 11.28 5.70
C HIS A 84 -7.45 11.61 6.80
N VAL A 85 -7.16 12.90 7.01
CA VAL A 85 -6.20 13.35 8.05
C VAL A 85 -6.55 12.91 9.47
N ASP A 86 -7.83 12.75 9.78
CA ASP A 86 -8.29 12.31 11.09
C ASP A 86 -7.85 10.87 11.41
N PHE A 87 -7.46 10.09 10.39
CA PHE A 87 -7.03 8.70 10.52
C PHE A 87 -5.51 8.52 10.36
N THR A 88 -4.72 9.56 10.63
CA THR A 88 -3.25 9.54 10.51
C THR A 88 -2.61 8.35 11.24
N ALA A 89 -3.13 7.97 12.41
CA ALA A 89 -2.65 6.82 13.16
C ALA A 89 -2.84 5.48 12.41
N GLU A 90 -3.96 5.31 11.70
CA GLU A 90 -4.21 4.12 10.87
C GLU A 90 -3.28 4.08 9.64
N VAL A 91 -2.99 5.24 9.05
CA VAL A 91 -2.02 5.37 7.97
C VAL A 91 -0.62 4.95 8.43
N GLN A 92 -0.15 5.44 9.58
CA GLN A 92 1.14 5.07 10.15
C GLN A 92 1.25 3.57 10.46
N ARG A 93 0.18 2.98 11.02
CA ARG A 93 0.10 1.53 11.27
C ARG A 93 0.26 0.73 9.97
N SER A 94 -0.42 1.16 8.93
CA SER A 94 -0.37 0.52 7.62
C SER A 94 1.01 0.66 6.98
N LEU A 95 1.58 1.87 6.97
CA LEU A 95 2.92 2.13 6.40
C LEU A 95 4.02 1.28 7.05
N ARG A 96 3.89 0.96 8.34
CA ARG A 96 4.88 0.14 9.07
C ARG A 96 4.97 -1.30 8.57
N VAL A 97 3.89 -1.82 8.00
CA VAL A 97 3.81 -3.22 7.56
C VAL A 97 3.88 -3.39 6.04
N LEU A 98 3.93 -2.29 5.30
CA LEU A 98 4.10 -2.29 3.86
C LEU A 98 5.57 -2.47 3.47
N ASP A 99 5.79 -3.20 2.38
CA ASP A 99 7.09 -3.24 1.73
C ASP A 99 7.17 -2.17 0.63
N GLY A 100 6.06 -1.85 -0.02
CA GLY A 100 5.98 -0.83 -1.05
C GLY A 100 4.65 -0.09 -1.09
N GLY A 101 4.59 1.02 -1.81
CA GLY A 101 3.38 1.85 -1.91
C GLY A 101 3.05 2.31 -3.33
N VAL A 102 1.77 2.51 -3.58
CA VAL A 102 1.26 3.19 -4.77
C VAL A 102 0.58 4.47 -4.31
N VAL A 103 1.16 5.61 -4.67
CA VAL A 103 0.61 6.93 -4.38
C VAL A 103 -0.33 7.33 -5.50
N VAL A 104 -1.62 7.44 -5.21
CA VAL A 104 -2.63 7.86 -6.18
C VAL A 104 -2.82 9.36 -6.09
N LEU A 105 -2.55 10.04 -7.19
CA LEU A 105 -2.76 11.49 -7.35
C LEU A 105 -3.88 11.73 -8.35
N GLU A 106 -4.61 12.81 -8.16
CA GLU A 106 -5.59 13.27 -9.14
C GLU A 106 -4.91 14.12 -10.22
N SER A 107 -5.24 13.87 -11.49
CA SER A 107 -4.63 14.54 -12.65
C SER A 107 -4.87 16.06 -12.71
N VAL A 108 -5.93 16.57 -12.09
CA VAL A 108 -6.26 18.01 -12.09
C VAL A 108 -5.50 18.75 -11.00
N SER A 109 -5.50 18.20 -9.78
CA SER A 109 -4.98 18.89 -8.59
C SER A 109 -3.53 18.53 -8.26
N GLY A 110 -3.04 17.40 -8.79
CA GLY A 110 -1.71 16.87 -8.45
C GLY A 110 -1.55 16.62 -6.94
N VAL A 111 -0.43 17.06 -6.38
CA VAL A 111 -0.12 16.92 -4.95
C VAL A 111 -0.96 17.89 -4.11
N GLN A 112 -1.64 17.35 -3.11
CA GLN A 112 -2.43 18.11 -2.12
C GLN A 112 -1.78 18.02 -0.73
N PRO A 113 -2.14 18.88 0.24
CA PRO A 113 -1.53 18.91 1.58
C PRO A 113 -1.56 17.57 2.32
N GLN A 114 -2.61 16.77 2.11
CA GLN A 114 -2.68 15.42 2.69
C GLN A 114 -1.67 14.47 2.05
N SER A 115 -1.46 14.58 0.73
CA SER A 115 -0.42 13.81 0.02
C SER A 115 0.97 14.11 0.57
N GLU A 116 1.27 15.38 0.88
CA GLU A 116 2.55 15.79 1.49
C GLU A 116 2.77 15.15 2.87
N THR A 117 1.70 15.10 3.69
CA THR A 117 1.78 14.51 5.03
C THR A 117 2.09 13.01 4.95
N VAL A 118 1.33 12.27 4.13
CA VAL A 118 1.53 10.82 3.98
C VAL A 118 2.85 10.51 3.28
N TRP A 119 3.27 11.36 2.34
CA TRP A 119 4.59 11.23 1.69
C TRP A 119 5.74 11.34 2.69
N ARG A 120 5.69 12.32 3.62
CA ARG A 120 6.69 12.45 4.70
C ARG A 120 6.72 11.24 5.60
N GLN A 121 5.55 10.72 5.99
CA GLN A 121 5.47 9.49 6.78
C GLN A 121 6.06 8.29 6.04
N ALA A 122 5.77 8.14 4.74
CA ALA A 122 6.36 7.08 3.93
C ALA A 122 7.90 7.23 3.78
N ASN A 123 8.45 8.47 3.79
CA ASN A 123 9.89 8.71 3.85
C ASN A 123 10.48 8.28 5.20
N GLU A 124 9.81 8.56 6.31
CA GLU A 124 10.24 8.16 7.65
C GLU A 124 10.39 6.63 7.76
N TYR A 125 9.42 5.89 7.20
CA TYR A 125 9.45 4.42 7.15
C TYR A 125 10.25 3.87 5.97
N LYS A 126 10.87 4.72 5.14
CA LYS A 126 11.66 4.33 3.96
C LYS A 126 10.92 3.39 3.01
N VAL A 127 9.63 3.62 2.80
CA VAL A 127 8.79 2.79 1.93
C VAL A 127 9.03 3.15 0.47
N PRO A 128 9.58 2.23 -0.36
CA PRO A 128 9.66 2.39 -1.81
C PRO A 128 8.27 2.55 -2.42
N ARG A 129 8.13 3.43 -3.41
CA ARG A 129 6.81 3.73 -3.96
C ARG A 129 6.85 4.19 -5.41
N MET A 130 5.72 4.07 -6.05
CA MET A 130 5.42 4.60 -7.37
C MET A 130 4.21 5.52 -7.30
N ILE A 131 3.99 6.28 -8.35
CA ILE A 131 2.91 7.26 -8.45
C ILE A 131 1.96 6.83 -9.56
N PHE A 132 0.67 6.89 -9.30
CA PHE A 132 -0.38 6.69 -10.29
C PHE A 132 -1.22 7.95 -10.40
N VAL A 133 -1.09 8.67 -11.53
CA VAL A 133 -1.91 9.84 -11.84
C VAL A 133 -3.25 9.36 -12.39
N ASN A 134 -4.26 9.40 -11.55
CA ASN A 134 -5.61 8.91 -11.80
C ASN A 134 -6.53 10.00 -12.34
N LYS A 135 -7.68 9.60 -12.86
CA LYS A 135 -8.73 10.47 -13.40
C LYS A 135 -8.29 11.28 -14.62
N MET A 136 -7.50 10.68 -15.50
CA MET A 136 -7.09 11.30 -16.76
C MET A 136 -8.26 11.63 -17.71
N ASP A 137 -9.44 11.05 -17.46
CA ASP A 137 -10.70 11.30 -18.14
C ASP A 137 -11.47 12.55 -17.65
N ARG A 138 -10.99 13.18 -16.54
CA ARG A 138 -11.67 14.33 -15.93
C ARG A 138 -11.35 15.63 -16.67
N LEU A 139 -12.33 16.53 -16.73
CA LEU A 139 -12.14 17.88 -17.29
C LEU A 139 -11.05 18.64 -16.49
N GLY A 140 -10.07 19.19 -17.19
CA GLY A 140 -8.90 19.85 -16.62
C GLY A 140 -7.76 18.90 -16.25
N ALA A 141 -7.80 17.63 -16.69
CA ALA A 141 -6.72 16.67 -16.44
C ALA A 141 -5.42 17.09 -17.15
N ASP A 142 -4.35 17.20 -16.36
CA ASP A 142 -3.00 17.54 -16.83
C ASP A 142 -1.97 16.66 -16.14
N PHE A 143 -1.49 15.65 -16.86
CA PHE A 143 -0.48 14.71 -16.36
C PHE A 143 0.84 15.39 -16.03
N TYR A 144 1.31 16.26 -16.92
CA TYR A 144 2.61 16.89 -16.77
C TYR A 144 2.64 17.89 -15.61
N ASN A 145 1.56 18.64 -15.44
CA ASN A 145 1.39 19.49 -14.27
C ASN A 145 1.33 18.66 -12.97
N ALA A 146 0.62 17.52 -12.97
CA ALA A 146 0.58 16.63 -11.81
C ALA A 146 1.99 16.14 -11.43
N VAL A 147 2.81 15.72 -12.41
CA VAL A 147 4.22 15.33 -12.20
C VAL A 147 5.04 16.51 -11.66
N GLN A 148 4.87 17.70 -12.25
CA GLN A 148 5.57 18.91 -11.80
C GLN A 148 5.26 19.25 -10.33
N THR A 149 3.99 19.07 -9.89
CA THR A 149 3.65 19.28 -8.47
C THR A 149 4.37 18.33 -7.52
N VAL A 150 4.75 17.11 -7.97
CA VAL A 150 5.56 16.18 -7.17
C VAL A 150 6.97 16.73 -6.96
N HIS A 151 7.58 17.26 -8.03
CA HIS A 151 8.90 17.91 -7.93
C HIS A 151 8.85 19.13 -7.01
N ASP A 152 7.88 20.03 -7.22
CA ASP A 152 7.83 21.33 -6.55
C ASP A 152 7.47 21.21 -5.06
N ARG A 153 6.52 20.31 -4.72
CA ARG A 153 5.99 20.21 -3.36
C ARG A 153 6.61 19.13 -2.51
N LEU A 154 7.02 18.00 -3.15
CA LEU A 154 7.59 16.87 -2.42
C LEU A 154 9.12 16.82 -2.54
N GLY A 155 9.72 17.57 -3.47
CA GLY A 155 11.16 17.51 -3.76
C GLY A 155 11.59 16.11 -4.23
N ALA A 156 10.68 15.36 -4.82
CA ALA A 156 10.89 13.96 -5.17
C ALA A 156 11.25 13.82 -6.66
N ASN A 157 12.17 12.92 -6.98
CA ASN A 157 12.58 12.60 -8.33
C ASN A 157 11.53 11.70 -9.02
N ALA A 158 10.40 12.31 -9.41
CA ALA A 158 9.31 11.64 -10.09
C ALA A 158 9.59 11.57 -11.59
N VAL A 159 9.65 10.38 -12.16
CA VAL A 159 10.01 10.20 -13.57
C VAL A 159 8.88 9.46 -14.30
N PRO A 160 8.33 10.03 -15.39
CA PRO A 160 7.32 9.34 -16.18
C PRO A 160 7.84 8.00 -16.71
N LEU A 161 7.15 6.92 -16.39
CA LEU A 161 7.32 5.61 -17.01
C LEU A 161 6.41 5.46 -18.22
N GLN A 162 5.32 6.21 -18.20
CA GLN A 162 4.32 6.27 -19.25
C GLN A 162 3.93 7.71 -19.51
N ILE A 163 3.54 8.02 -20.73
CA ILE A 163 2.90 9.28 -21.09
C ILE A 163 1.47 9.03 -21.60
N PRO A 164 0.50 9.92 -21.31
CA PRO A 164 -0.87 9.74 -21.74
C PRO A 164 -1.05 10.02 -23.24
N MET A 165 -1.96 9.30 -23.85
CA MET A 165 -2.47 9.60 -25.20
C MET A 165 -3.81 10.33 -25.07
N GLY A 166 -3.76 11.65 -25.22
CA GLY A 166 -4.89 12.53 -24.97
C GLY A 166 -5.14 12.77 -23.48
N ALA A 167 -6.14 13.58 -23.19
CA ALA A 167 -6.62 13.89 -21.85
C ALA A 167 -8.13 14.14 -21.87
N GLU A 168 -8.77 14.15 -20.73
CA GLU A 168 -10.22 14.38 -20.60
C GLU A 168 -11.03 13.35 -21.42
N SER A 169 -12.00 13.83 -22.20
CA SER A 169 -12.81 12.97 -23.08
C SER A 169 -12.01 12.31 -24.21
N SER A 170 -10.85 12.87 -24.55
CA SER A 170 -9.93 12.33 -25.58
C SER A 170 -8.86 11.39 -25.01
N PHE A 171 -8.88 11.07 -23.73
CA PHE A 171 -7.94 10.12 -23.15
C PHE A 171 -8.18 8.71 -23.69
N LEU A 172 -7.32 8.26 -24.60
CA LEU A 172 -7.44 6.96 -25.30
C LEU A 172 -6.65 5.85 -24.61
N GLY A 173 -5.55 6.20 -23.94
CA GLY A 173 -4.64 5.23 -23.35
C GLY A 173 -3.32 5.85 -22.93
N MET A 174 -2.25 5.07 -22.97
CA MET A 174 -0.91 5.52 -22.58
C MET A 174 0.16 4.86 -23.45
N ILE A 175 1.35 5.47 -23.46
CA ILE A 175 2.52 4.95 -24.14
C ILE A 175 3.56 4.59 -23.08
N ASP A 176 4.01 3.34 -23.09
CA ASP A 176 5.11 2.86 -22.28
C ASP A 176 6.46 3.29 -22.87
N LEU A 177 7.24 4.03 -22.10
CA LEU A 177 8.49 4.62 -22.55
C LEU A 177 9.65 3.60 -22.62
N LEU A 178 9.62 2.54 -21.81
CA LEU A 178 10.64 1.50 -21.83
C LEU A 178 10.40 0.50 -22.96
N GLU A 179 9.17 -0.02 -23.06
CA GLU A 179 8.80 -1.00 -24.08
C GLU A 179 8.56 -0.36 -25.45
N ARG A 180 8.39 0.96 -25.54
CA ARG A 180 8.06 1.72 -26.77
C ARG A 180 6.80 1.19 -27.43
N LYS A 181 5.75 0.99 -26.66
CA LYS A 181 4.46 0.50 -27.12
C LYS A 181 3.33 1.41 -26.65
N ALA A 182 2.30 1.54 -27.47
CA ALA A 182 1.08 2.22 -27.12
C ALA A 182 0.02 1.22 -26.64
N PHE A 183 -0.61 1.51 -25.52
CA PHE A 183 -1.74 0.78 -24.95
C PHE A 183 -3.02 1.55 -25.18
N ILE A 184 -3.83 1.11 -26.14
CA ILE A 184 -5.07 1.77 -26.56
C ILE A 184 -6.28 0.98 -26.07
N TYR A 185 -7.29 1.69 -25.58
CA TYR A 185 -8.59 1.14 -25.21
C TYR A 185 -9.61 1.51 -26.28
N GLU A 186 -10.09 0.49 -27.05
CA GLU A 186 -10.91 0.69 -28.26
C GLU A 186 -12.32 1.22 -27.98
N SER A 187 -12.83 1.10 -26.75
CA SER A 187 -14.15 1.63 -26.33
C SER A 187 -14.10 2.20 -24.92
N GLU A 188 -15.16 2.92 -24.54
CA GLU A 188 -15.27 3.47 -23.18
C GLU A 188 -15.31 2.38 -22.11
N ASP A 189 -15.92 1.24 -22.41
CA ASP A 189 -16.09 0.09 -21.53
C ASP A 189 -15.00 -0.99 -21.73
N ALA A 190 -13.96 -0.70 -22.52
CA ALA A 190 -12.90 -1.67 -22.78
C ALA A 190 -12.12 -1.97 -21.49
N VAL A 191 -12.21 -3.23 -21.07
CA VAL A 191 -11.52 -3.73 -19.88
C VAL A 191 -10.04 -4.04 -20.17
N GLN A 192 -9.73 -4.40 -21.42
CA GLN A 192 -8.38 -4.74 -21.87
C GLN A 192 -7.89 -3.72 -22.89
N HIS A 193 -6.60 -3.43 -22.82
CA HIS A 193 -5.93 -2.61 -23.83
C HIS A 193 -5.44 -3.49 -24.98
N LYS A 194 -5.24 -2.85 -26.12
CA LYS A 194 -4.55 -3.39 -27.28
C LYS A 194 -3.18 -2.74 -27.40
N GLU A 195 -2.16 -3.56 -27.52
CA GLU A 195 -0.82 -3.08 -27.83
C GLU A 195 -0.72 -2.71 -29.32
N THR A 196 -0.20 -1.52 -29.57
CA THR A 196 0.02 -1.01 -30.94
C THR A 196 1.35 -0.28 -31.04
N ASP A 197 1.77 0.00 -32.26
CA ASP A 197 2.89 0.92 -32.50
C ASP A 197 2.53 2.34 -32.05
N ILE A 198 3.55 3.12 -31.73
CA ILE A 198 3.40 4.51 -31.29
C ILE A 198 2.91 5.36 -32.47
N PRO A 199 1.78 6.08 -32.35
CA PRO A 199 1.30 6.99 -33.39
C PRO A 199 2.32 8.11 -33.68
N ASP A 200 2.43 8.54 -34.93
CA ASP A 200 3.45 9.49 -35.35
C ASP A 200 3.42 10.81 -34.59
N GLU A 201 2.24 11.24 -34.17
CA GLU A 201 2.05 12.48 -33.38
C GLU A 201 2.69 12.48 -32.02
N TYR A 202 2.95 11.29 -31.42
CA TYR A 202 3.58 11.14 -30.10
C TYR A 202 5.07 10.82 -30.14
N LYS A 203 5.64 10.56 -31.33
CA LYS A 203 7.03 10.10 -31.44
C LYS A 203 8.05 11.06 -30.84
N GLU A 204 7.87 12.36 -31.06
CA GLU A 204 8.78 13.39 -30.53
C GLU A 204 8.74 13.44 -29.00
N ASP A 205 7.54 13.44 -28.42
CA ASP A 205 7.37 13.42 -26.96
C ASP A 205 7.92 12.12 -26.36
N VAL A 206 7.67 10.97 -26.98
CA VAL A 206 8.21 9.68 -26.54
C VAL A 206 9.73 9.70 -26.49
N GLU A 207 10.40 10.17 -27.55
CA GLU A 207 11.87 10.24 -27.57
C GLU A 207 12.38 11.19 -26.48
N LYS A 208 11.74 12.35 -26.30
CA LYS A 208 12.10 13.29 -25.24
C LYS A 208 12.02 12.66 -23.87
N TYR A 209 10.83 12.17 -23.47
CA TYR A 209 10.61 11.63 -22.12
C TYR A 209 11.35 10.30 -21.88
N ARG A 210 11.57 9.49 -22.94
CA ARG A 210 12.38 8.30 -22.86
C ARG A 210 13.84 8.63 -22.56
N ASN A 211 14.42 9.62 -23.25
CA ASN A 211 15.80 10.04 -23.00
C ASN A 211 15.96 10.58 -21.57
N GLU A 212 15.01 11.39 -21.07
CA GLU A 212 14.99 11.85 -19.69
C GLU A 212 14.90 10.67 -18.70
N LEU A 213 14.07 9.67 -18.98
CA LEU A 213 13.94 8.46 -18.15
C LEU A 213 15.25 7.66 -18.13
N ILE A 214 15.89 7.44 -19.28
CA ILE A 214 17.15 6.69 -19.40
C ILE A 214 18.27 7.42 -18.65
N GLU A 215 18.38 8.75 -18.84
CA GLU A 215 19.36 9.57 -18.13
C GLU A 215 19.19 9.45 -16.61
N LYS A 216 17.95 9.57 -16.11
CA LYS A 216 17.65 9.44 -14.68
C LYS A 216 17.96 8.05 -14.13
N ILE A 217 17.71 6.99 -14.88
CA ILE A 217 18.09 5.62 -14.49
C ILE A 217 19.61 5.47 -14.48
N ALA A 218 20.30 5.97 -15.50
CA ALA A 218 21.76 5.88 -15.60
C ALA A 218 22.46 6.64 -14.45
N GLU A 219 21.94 7.80 -14.02
CA GLU A 219 22.46 8.56 -12.88
C GLU A 219 22.54 7.74 -11.58
N THR A 220 21.75 6.67 -11.43
CA THR A 220 21.67 5.85 -10.22
C THR A 220 22.59 4.61 -10.23
N ASP A 221 23.28 4.32 -11.32
CA ASP A 221 24.13 3.13 -11.45
C ASP A 221 25.36 3.41 -12.31
N GLU A 222 26.56 3.28 -11.74
CA GLU A 222 27.84 3.57 -12.42
C GLU A 222 28.00 2.78 -13.74
N ALA A 223 27.58 1.50 -13.76
CA ALA A 223 27.73 0.67 -14.95
C ALA A 223 26.78 1.10 -16.09
N LEU A 224 25.58 1.59 -15.74
CA LEU A 224 24.63 2.16 -16.71
C LEU A 224 25.10 3.53 -17.17
N MET A 225 25.68 4.34 -16.28
CA MET A 225 26.22 5.65 -16.59
C MET A 225 27.39 5.56 -17.57
N ASP A 226 28.34 4.63 -17.37
CA ASP A 226 29.47 4.39 -18.28
C ASP A 226 28.98 4.05 -19.69
N LYS A 227 28.00 3.12 -19.80
CA LYS A 227 27.39 2.76 -21.08
C LYS A 227 26.66 3.95 -21.76
N PHE A 228 25.96 4.75 -20.96
CA PHE A 228 25.26 5.93 -21.45
C PHE A 228 26.23 6.99 -22.03
N PHE A 229 27.36 7.23 -21.36
CA PHE A 229 28.41 8.15 -21.85
C PHE A 229 29.16 7.64 -23.07
N ASP A 230 29.25 6.31 -23.21
CA ASP A 230 29.91 5.68 -24.37
C ASP A 230 28.92 5.54 -25.58
N ASP A 231 27.75 6.17 -25.53
CA ASP A 231 26.68 6.06 -26.54
C ASP A 231 26.29 4.60 -26.85
N GLN A 232 26.44 3.69 -25.87
CA GLN A 232 26.01 2.30 -26.00
C GLN A 232 24.52 2.19 -25.74
N GLU A 233 23.81 1.44 -26.58
CA GLU A 233 22.38 1.20 -26.40
C GLU A 233 22.12 0.37 -25.14
N LEU A 234 21.32 0.90 -24.21
CA LEU A 234 20.86 0.19 -23.02
C LEU A 234 19.64 -0.68 -23.36
N THR A 235 19.71 -1.95 -23.03
CA THR A 235 18.61 -2.87 -23.25
C THR A 235 17.45 -2.58 -22.29
N VAL A 236 16.22 -2.93 -22.67
CA VAL A 236 15.02 -2.77 -21.82
C VAL A 236 15.18 -3.50 -20.48
N GLU A 237 15.83 -4.67 -20.49
CA GLU A 237 16.09 -5.46 -19.27
C GLU A 237 17.07 -4.77 -18.32
N GLU A 238 18.12 -4.14 -18.84
CA GLU A 238 19.05 -3.35 -18.03
C GLU A 238 18.38 -2.13 -17.43
N LEU A 239 17.56 -1.42 -18.23
CA LEU A 239 16.78 -0.28 -17.77
C LEU A 239 15.76 -0.68 -16.68
N LYS A 240 15.05 -1.79 -16.85
CA LYS A 240 14.11 -2.31 -15.84
C LYS A 240 14.84 -2.66 -14.53
N LYS A 241 16.00 -3.30 -14.60
CA LYS A 241 16.81 -3.63 -13.41
C LYS A 241 17.34 -2.36 -12.72
N GLY A 242 17.86 -1.41 -13.50
CA GLY A 242 18.32 -0.13 -12.98
C GLY A 242 17.20 0.65 -12.31
N LEU A 243 16.04 0.77 -12.98
CA LEU A 243 14.87 1.44 -12.41
C LEU A 243 14.40 0.77 -11.12
N ARG A 244 14.29 -0.59 -11.10
CA ARG A 244 13.95 -1.31 -9.87
C ARG A 244 14.91 -0.97 -8.73
N LYS A 245 16.23 -1.02 -8.96
CA LYS A 245 17.24 -0.68 -7.97
C LYS A 245 17.06 0.74 -7.44
N ALA A 246 16.84 1.71 -8.33
CA ALA A 246 16.64 3.10 -7.98
C ALA A 246 15.35 3.32 -7.16
N VAL A 247 14.26 2.59 -7.48
CA VAL A 247 13.00 2.61 -6.71
C VAL A 247 13.21 2.05 -5.31
N LEU A 248 13.91 0.92 -5.19
CA LEU A 248 14.22 0.29 -3.90
C LEU A 248 15.07 1.21 -3.00
N ASN A 249 15.97 1.98 -3.60
CA ASN A 249 16.82 2.95 -2.91
C ASN A 249 16.13 4.30 -2.64
N LEU A 250 14.88 4.51 -3.08
CA LEU A 250 14.15 5.78 -2.98
C LEU A 250 14.77 6.93 -3.80
N GLU A 251 15.51 6.62 -4.85
CA GLU A 251 16.18 7.59 -5.72
C GLU A 251 15.27 8.06 -6.85
N ILE A 252 14.41 7.16 -7.35
CA ILE A 252 13.44 7.44 -8.42
C ILE A 252 12.05 6.97 -7.99
N PHE A 253 11.03 7.75 -8.37
CA PHE A 253 9.62 7.41 -8.20
C PHE A 253 8.94 7.34 -9.57
N PRO A 254 8.72 6.12 -10.12
CA PRO A 254 8.08 5.96 -11.43
C PRO A 254 6.66 6.50 -11.42
N VAL A 255 6.29 7.24 -12.47
CA VAL A 255 4.95 7.79 -12.62
C VAL A 255 4.23 7.11 -13.77
N LEU A 256 3.04 6.59 -13.47
CA LEU A 256 2.10 6.01 -14.43
C LEU A 256 0.85 6.88 -14.47
N CYS A 257 0.04 6.70 -15.52
CA CYS A 257 -1.21 7.42 -15.67
C CYS A 257 -2.38 6.50 -16.03
N GLY A 258 -3.59 6.96 -15.71
CA GLY A 258 -4.79 6.21 -16.06
C GLY A 258 -6.08 6.83 -15.58
N SER A 259 -7.17 6.11 -15.81
CA SER A 259 -8.49 6.37 -15.25
C SER A 259 -9.07 5.07 -14.69
N ALA A 260 -9.05 4.92 -13.37
CA ALA A 260 -9.63 3.75 -12.74
C ALA A 260 -11.14 3.64 -13.00
N LEU A 261 -11.85 4.77 -13.07
CA LEU A 261 -13.27 4.80 -13.39
C LEU A 261 -13.55 4.18 -14.77
N ARG A 262 -12.71 4.50 -15.77
CA ARG A 262 -12.79 4.00 -17.14
C ARG A 262 -11.98 2.72 -17.39
N HIS A 263 -11.54 2.03 -16.35
CA HIS A 263 -10.74 0.80 -16.39
C HIS A 263 -9.37 0.92 -17.09
N ARG A 264 -8.88 2.14 -17.35
CA ARG A 264 -7.66 2.40 -18.14
C ARG A 264 -6.44 2.53 -17.22
N GLY A 265 -5.34 1.84 -17.57
CA GLY A 265 -4.06 1.94 -16.89
C GLY A 265 -3.87 1.02 -15.68
N VAL A 266 -4.89 0.25 -15.25
CA VAL A 266 -4.80 -0.60 -14.05
C VAL A 266 -3.95 -1.86 -14.29
N HIS A 267 -4.03 -2.48 -15.47
CA HIS A 267 -3.15 -3.62 -15.80
C HIS A 267 -1.67 -3.21 -15.84
N PRO A 268 -1.28 -2.14 -16.55
CA PRO A 268 0.10 -1.64 -16.52
C PRO A 268 0.56 -1.25 -15.10
N LEU A 269 -0.35 -0.73 -14.26
CA LEU A 269 -0.04 -0.45 -12.86
C LEU A 269 0.30 -1.74 -12.09
N LEU A 270 -0.50 -2.81 -12.25
CA LEU A 270 -0.24 -4.11 -11.64
C LEU A 270 1.08 -4.71 -12.11
N ASP A 271 1.39 -4.60 -13.41
CA ASP A 271 2.68 -5.04 -13.96
C ASP A 271 3.84 -4.26 -13.34
N ALA A 272 3.73 -2.94 -13.25
CA ALA A 272 4.73 -2.09 -12.63
C ALA A 272 4.92 -2.40 -11.13
N VAL A 273 3.85 -2.73 -10.40
CA VAL A 273 3.93 -3.19 -9.00
C VAL A 273 4.81 -4.43 -8.89
N ILE A 274 4.63 -5.41 -9.78
CA ILE A 274 5.44 -6.63 -9.78
C ILE A 274 6.88 -6.35 -10.16
N ASP A 275 7.08 -5.53 -11.18
CA ASP A 275 8.41 -5.30 -11.77
C ASP A 275 9.27 -4.37 -10.90
N TYR A 276 8.71 -3.37 -10.22
CA TYR A 276 9.50 -2.31 -9.56
C TYR A 276 9.36 -2.24 -8.04
N LEU A 277 8.24 -2.65 -7.43
CA LEU A 277 8.12 -2.62 -5.97
C LEU A 277 8.80 -3.81 -5.30
N PRO A 278 9.27 -3.63 -4.04
CA PRO A 278 10.01 -4.67 -3.33
C PRO A 278 9.17 -5.90 -2.99
N SER A 279 9.84 -7.01 -2.89
CA SER A 279 9.40 -8.20 -2.19
C SER A 279 9.91 -8.18 -0.74
N PRO A 280 9.41 -9.04 0.16
CA PRO A 280 9.90 -9.11 1.54
C PRO A 280 11.41 -9.35 1.69
N ILE A 281 12.07 -9.96 0.69
CA ILE A 281 13.52 -10.20 0.70
C ILE A 281 14.33 -9.01 0.23
N ASP A 282 13.73 -8.04 -0.46
CA ASP A 282 14.39 -6.81 -0.90
C ASP A 282 14.42 -5.73 0.20
N VAL A 283 13.58 -5.88 1.24
CA VAL A 283 13.51 -4.95 2.37
C VAL A 283 14.56 -5.31 3.40
N PRO A 284 15.15 -4.32 4.10
CA PRO A 284 16.07 -4.61 5.19
C PRO A 284 15.45 -5.52 6.26
N SER A 285 16.27 -6.40 6.83
CA SER A 285 15.86 -7.26 7.95
C SER A 285 15.23 -6.43 9.08
N ILE A 286 14.18 -6.97 9.71
CA ILE A 286 13.52 -6.26 10.81
C ILE A 286 14.40 -6.24 12.05
N LYS A 287 14.52 -5.08 12.66
CA LYS A 287 15.20 -4.88 13.92
C LYS A 287 14.21 -4.79 15.07
N GLY A 288 14.61 -5.31 16.21
CA GLY A 288 13.91 -5.21 17.47
C GLY A 288 14.90 -5.21 18.64
N THR A 289 14.39 -5.07 19.85
CA THR A 289 15.19 -5.09 21.06
C THR A 289 14.93 -6.34 21.88
N ASN A 290 15.87 -6.72 22.72
CA ASN A 290 15.69 -7.83 23.66
C ASN A 290 14.67 -7.42 24.74
N VAL A 291 13.72 -8.29 25.07
CA VAL A 291 12.66 -8.03 26.07
C VAL A 291 13.20 -7.79 27.48
N SER A 292 14.38 -8.36 27.81
CA SER A 292 15.03 -8.25 29.13
C SER A 292 16.06 -7.12 29.20
N ASP A 293 16.64 -6.73 28.04
CA ASP A 293 17.64 -5.68 27.94
C ASP A 293 17.46 -4.93 26.61
N GLU A 294 16.80 -3.79 26.67
CA GLU A 294 16.47 -2.96 25.51
C GLU A 294 17.72 -2.38 24.80
N SER A 295 18.90 -2.44 25.42
CA SER A 295 20.15 -2.01 24.76
C SER A 295 20.67 -3.00 23.73
N ILE A 296 20.15 -4.25 23.73
CA ILE A 296 20.56 -5.30 22.80
C ILE A 296 19.63 -5.30 21.61
N GLU A 297 20.13 -4.87 20.44
CA GLU A 297 19.41 -5.01 19.17
C GLU A 297 19.45 -6.47 18.71
N ILE A 298 18.30 -6.93 18.22
CA ILE A 298 18.11 -8.26 17.62
C ILE A 298 17.60 -8.04 16.20
N GLU A 299 18.27 -8.65 15.24
CA GLU A 299 17.85 -8.65 13.83
C GLU A 299 17.19 -9.97 13.47
N ARG A 300 16.13 -9.91 12.65
CA ARG A 300 15.43 -11.07 12.09
C ARG A 300 15.34 -10.94 10.58
N LYS A 301 15.72 -12.00 9.89
CA LYS A 301 15.63 -12.09 8.43
C LYS A 301 14.25 -12.61 8.02
N PRO A 302 13.76 -12.24 6.83
CA PRO A 302 12.52 -12.78 6.29
C PRO A 302 12.71 -14.23 5.80
N ASP A 303 13.03 -15.12 6.74
CA ASP A 303 13.35 -16.54 6.51
C ASP A 303 12.45 -17.40 7.40
N ALA A 304 11.90 -18.48 6.84
CA ALA A 304 11.09 -19.44 7.57
C ALA A 304 11.90 -20.25 8.61
N SER A 305 13.22 -20.33 8.48
CA SER A 305 14.11 -21.02 9.42
C SER A 305 14.50 -20.15 10.65
N ASP A 306 14.31 -18.83 10.56
CA ASP A 306 14.53 -17.92 11.69
C ASP A 306 13.43 -18.11 12.76
N PRO A 307 13.71 -17.76 14.04
CA PRO A 307 12.69 -17.76 15.06
C PRO A 307 11.49 -16.87 14.68
N PHE A 308 10.29 -17.36 14.98
CA PHE A 308 9.06 -16.64 14.65
C PHE A 308 9.02 -15.22 15.26
N SER A 309 8.66 -14.25 14.44
CA SER A 309 8.31 -12.90 14.87
C SER A 309 7.24 -12.27 13.98
N ALA A 310 6.30 -11.57 14.61
CA ALA A 310 5.21 -10.89 13.92
C ALA A 310 4.78 -9.62 14.66
N LEU A 311 4.27 -8.65 13.92
CA LEU A 311 3.68 -7.43 14.45
C LEU A 311 2.15 -7.49 14.29
N VAL A 312 1.44 -7.20 15.37
CA VAL A 312 0.01 -6.95 15.35
C VAL A 312 -0.23 -5.53 14.83
N PHE A 313 -0.77 -5.37 13.63
CA PHE A 313 -0.99 -4.03 13.09
C PHE A 313 -2.45 -3.58 13.11
N LYS A 314 -3.40 -4.55 13.24
CA LYS A 314 -4.84 -4.24 13.31
C LYS A 314 -5.58 -5.28 14.12
N VAL A 315 -6.61 -4.85 14.84
CA VAL A 315 -7.56 -5.71 15.54
C VAL A 315 -8.98 -5.28 15.19
N VAL A 316 -9.80 -6.23 14.75
CA VAL A 316 -11.20 -6.00 14.36
C VAL A 316 -12.10 -6.98 15.12
N THR A 317 -13.28 -6.53 15.51
CA THR A 317 -14.31 -7.40 16.04
C THR A 317 -15.29 -7.75 14.92
N ASP A 318 -15.36 -9.01 14.57
CA ASP A 318 -16.26 -9.55 13.56
C ASP A 318 -17.47 -10.21 14.23
N GLN A 319 -18.65 -10.05 13.62
CA GLN A 319 -19.92 -10.55 14.22
C GLN A 319 -19.99 -12.09 14.25
N HIS A 320 -19.29 -12.80 13.35
CA HIS A 320 -19.39 -14.25 13.20
C HIS A 320 -18.22 -15.00 13.87
N VAL A 321 -17.01 -14.48 13.76
CA VAL A 321 -15.80 -15.17 14.23
C VAL A 321 -15.19 -14.52 15.47
N GLY A 322 -15.75 -13.41 15.92
CA GLY A 322 -15.28 -12.67 17.08
C GLY A 322 -14.05 -11.81 16.76
N ARG A 323 -13.04 -11.87 17.59
CA ARG A 323 -11.85 -11.03 17.48
C ARG A 323 -10.90 -11.56 16.41
N LEU A 324 -10.64 -10.75 15.38
CA LEU A 324 -9.67 -10.96 14.32
C LEU A 324 -8.44 -10.08 14.57
N VAL A 325 -7.27 -10.68 14.65
CA VAL A 325 -5.99 -10.00 14.88
C VAL A 325 -5.15 -10.13 13.62
N TYR A 326 -4.89 -9.03 12.94
CA TYR A 326 -4.09 -9.00 11.72
C TYR A 326 -2.60 -8.91 12.06
N LEU A 327 -1.84 -9.80 11.47
CA LEU A 327 -0.42 -10.01 11.71
C LEU A 327 0.38 -9.82 10.43
N ARG A 328 1.48 -9.07 10.50
CA ARG A 328 2.58 -9.13 9.55
C ARG A 328 3.65 -10.05 10.12
N ILE A 329 3.94 -11.14 9.45
CA ILE A 329 4.99 -12.08 9.84
C ILE A 329 6.31 -11.61 9.22
N TYR A 330 7.31 -11.36 10.06
CA TYR A 330 8.63 -10.91 9.60
C TYR A 330 9.64 -12.05 9.52
N SER A 331 9.56 -13.04 10.40
CA SER A 331 10.45 -14.20 10.40
C SER A 331 9.75 -15.45 10.90
N GLY A 332 10.28 -16.61 10.53
CA GLY A 332 9.79 -17.90 10.99
C GLY A 332 8.47 -18.34 10.39
N VAL A 333 7.82 -19.27 11.08
CA VAL A 333 6.53 -19.87 10.71
C VAL A 333 5.58 -19.83 11.89
N LEU A 334 4.34 -19.43 11.65
CA LEU A 334 3.24 -19.49 12.60
C LEU A 334 2.29 -20.63 12.20
N GLU A 335 2.14 -21.63 13.06
CA GLU A 335 1.19 -22.72 12.83
C GLU A 335 -0.15 -22.44 13.52
N SER A 336 -1.23 -22.84 12.86
CA SER A 336 -2.59 -22.79 13.43
C SER A 336 -2.66 -23.68 14.68
N GLY A 337 -3.21 -23.12 15.78
CA GLY A 337 -3.30 -23.79 17.07
C GLY A 337 -2.03 -23.70 17.95
N SER A 338 -0.94 -23.12 17.46
CA SER A 338 0.31 -22.98 18.22
C SER A 338 0.22 -21.92 19.33
N ASN A 339 1.13 -22.02 20.30
CA ASN A 339 1.31 -21.01 21.32
C ASN A 339 2.38 -20.01 20.87
N VAL A 340 2.09 -18.74 21.07
CA VAL A 340 3.01 -17.62 20.80
C VAL A 340 3.27 -16.83 22.08
N TYR A 341 4.40 -16.19 22.14
CA TYR A 341 4.75 -15.27 23.22
C TYR A 341 4.46 -13.83 22.80
N ASN A 342 3.62 -13.16 23.55
CA ASN A 342 3.37 -11.73 23.38
C ASN A 342 4.41 -10.97 24.21
N SER A 343 5.43 -10.42 23.54
CA SER A 343 6.54 -9.73 24.18
C SER A 343 6.10 -8.43 24.87
N SER A 344 5.09 -7.78 24.34
CA SER A 344 4.59 -6.51 24.88
C SER A 344 3.86 -6.68 26.22
N THR A 345 3.12 -7.79 26.41
CA THR A 345 2.42 -8.11 27.65
C THR A 345 3.16 -9.12 28.52
N ARG A 346 4.24 -9.71 27.99
CA ARG A 346 5.02 -10.79 28.62
C ARG A 346 4.16 -12.01 28.96
N SER A 347 3.17 -12.32 28.12
CA SER A 347 2.23 -13.41 28.32
C SER A 347 2.24 -14.40 27.15
N ARG A 348 1.74 -15.62 27.40
CA ARG A 348 1.53 -16.62 26.35
C ARG A 348 0.10 -16.51 25.83
N GLU A 349 -0.02 -16.53 24.52
CA GLU A 349 -1.30 -16.59 23.85
C GLU A 349 -1.36 -17.76 22.86
N ARG A 350 -2.56 -18.14 22.44
CA ARG A 350 -2.75 -19.21 21.45
C ARG A 350 -3.32 -18.63 20.16
N ALA A 351 -2.59 -18.80 19.07
CA ALA A 351 -3.05 -18.53 17.72
C ALA A 351 -3.96 -19.70 17.27
N GLY A 352 -5.27 -19.60 17.54
CA GLY A 352 -6.21 -20.71 17.35
C GLY A 352 -6.37 -21.09 15.89
N ARG A 353 -6.90 -20.20 15.04
CA ARG A 353 -7.03 -20.39 13.59
C ARG A 353 -6.35 -19.24 12.85
N LEU A 354 -5.77 -19.57 11.71
CA LEU A 354 -5.15 -18.59 10.81
C LEU A 354 -5.97 -18.50 9.54
N MET A 355 -6.12 -17.29 9.03
CA MET A 355 -6.93 -17.00 7.85
C MET A 355 -6.17 -16.10 6.87
N LYS A 356 -6.20 -16.43 5.61
CA LYS A 356 -5.94 -15.51 4.50
C LYS A 356 -7.23 -14.77 4.20
N MET A 357 -7.10 -13.45 4.06
CA MET A 357 -8.24 -12.59 3.78
C MET A 357 -8.28 -12.31 2.28
N HIS A 358 -9.36 -12.68 1.64
CA HIS A 358 -9.73 -12.29 0.29
C HIS A 358 -10.78 -11.18 0.35
N ALA A 359 -11.04 -10.53 -0.75
CA ALA A 359 -11.92 -9.37 -0.81
C ALA A 359 -13.27 -9.61 -0.09
N ASP A 360 -13.95 -10.70 -0.40
CA ASP A 360 -15.29 -11.06 0.13
C ASP A 360 -15.30 -12.39 0.89
N SER A 361 -14.16 -13.07 1.01
CA SER A 361 -14.08 -14.41 1.59
C SER A 361 -12.86 -14.58 2.51
N ARG A 362 -12.84 -15.68 3.24
CA ARG A 362 -11.79 -16.03 4.18
C ARG A 362 -11.37 -17.48 3.95
N GLU A 363 -10.10 -17.68 3.74
CA GLU A 363 -9.52 -19.02 3.61
C GLU A 363 -8.80 -19.41 4.90
N GLU A 364 -9.18 -20.52 5.51
CA GLU A 364 -8.47 -21.06 6.67
C GLU A 364 -7.18 -21.77 6.22
N ILE A 365 -6.06 -21.36 6.81
CA ILE A 365 -4.73 -21.88 6.50
C ILE A 365 -4.13 -22.59 7.72
N LYS A 366 -3.28 -23.58 7.45
CA LYS A 366 -2.63 -24.36 8.52
C LYS A 366 -1.40 -23.67 9.09
N GLU A 367 -0.69 -22.95 8.26
CA GLU A 367 0.53 -22.24 8.60
C GLU A 367 0.63 -20.92 7.82
N ALA A 368 1.35 -19.96 8.39
CA ALA A 368 1.71 -18.72 7.75
C ALA A 368 3.20 -18.46 7.96
N ARG A 369 3.88 -17.92 6.94
CA ARG A 369 5.35 -17.81 6.90
C ARG A 369 5.81 -16.37 6.86
N ALA A 370 7.10 -16.17 7.10
CA ALA A 370 7.76 -14.88 6.92
C ALA A 370 7.32 -14.20 5.61
N GLY A 371 7.09 -12.90 5.64
CA GLY A 371 6.63 -12.13 4.50
C GLY A 371 5.11 -12.08 4.30
N GLU A 372 4.33 -12.92 4.96
CA GLU A 372 2.88 -12.97 4.81
C GLU A 372 2.13 -12.02 5.74
N ILE A 373 0.93 -11.62 5.28
CA ILE A 373 -0.07 -10.88 6.07
C ILE A 373 -1.27 -11.81 6.26
N VAL A 374 -1.61 -12.08 7.51
CA VAL A 374 -2.68 -13.02 7.86
C VAL A 374 -3.52 -12.50 9.02
N ALA A 375 -4.74 -13.03 9.17
CA ALA A 375 -5.55 -12.80 10.34
C ALA A 375 -5.54 -14.03 11.26
N ALA A 376 -5.38 -13.82 12.56
CA ALA A 376 -5.42 -14.86 13.57
C ALA A 376 -6.65 -14.71 14.47
N ILE A 377 -7.28 -15.84 14.82
CA ILE A 377 -8.36 -15.94 15.80
C ILE A 377 -7.83 -16.64 17.04
N GLY A 378 -8.28 -16.22 18.22
CA GLY A 378 -7.91 -16.84 19.48
C GLY A 378 -6.90 -16.05 20.31
N LEU A 379 -6.26 -15.05 19.73
CA LEU A 379 -5.42 -14.08 20.45
C LEU A 379 -6.33 -13.15 21.27
N LYS A 380 -6.28 -13.25 22.60
CA LYS A 380 -7.22 -12.55 23.49
C LYS A 380 -6.71 -11.19 23.94
N ASP A 381 -5.42 -11.10 24.26
CA ASP A 381 -4.80 -9.93 24.86
C ASP A 381 -3.97 -9.11 23.87
N ALA A 382 -3.72 -9.66 22.67
CA ALA A 382 -2.99 -8.98 21.61
C ALA A 382 -3.76 -7.73 21.13
N ILE A 383 -3.13 -6.57 21.17
CA ILE A 383 -3.64 -5.31 20.62
C ILE A 383 -2.70 -4.77 19.55
N THR A 384 -3.15 -3.78 18.80
CA THR A 384 -2.35 -3.12 17.76
C THR A 384 -1.04 -2.57 18.33
N GLY A 385 0.09 -2.87 17.66
CA GLY A 385 1.44 -2.52 18.09
C GLY A 385 2.14 -3.60 18.93
N HIS A 386 1.43 -4.65 19.36
CA HIS A 386 2.06 -5.73 20.08
C HIS A 386 2.92 -6.61 19.18
N THR A 387 4.03 -7.11 19.74
CA THR A 387 4.92 -8.07 19.10
C THR A 387 4.60 -9.49 19.58
N LEU A 388 4.39 -10.39 18.63
CA LEU A 388 4.27 -11.82 18.88
C LEU A 388 5.53 -12.53 18.38
N CYS A 389 6.11 -13.42 19.18
CA CYS A 389 7.34 -14.10 18.82
C CYS A 389 7.42 -15.50 19.41
N ASP A 390 8.53 -16.20 19.11
CA ASP A 390 8.92 -17.42 19.78
C ASP A 390 9.38 -17.11 21.21
N GLN A 391 8.88 -17.87 22.17
CA GLN A 391 9.23 -17.70 23.57
C GLN A 391 10.72 -17.97 23.89
N SER A 392 11.35 -18.87 23.13
CA SER A 392 12.78 -19.21 23.31
C SER A 392 13.70 -18.08 22.86
N ASN A 393 13.22 -17.24 21.93
CA ASN A 393 13.97 -16.15 21.31
C ASN A 393 13.17 -14.85 21.34
N PRO A 394 12.82 -14.33 22.51
CA PRO A 394 11.94 -13.19 22.63
C PRO A 394 12.58 -11.91 22.10
N LEU A 395 11.82 -11.16 21.31
CA LEU A 395 12.19 -9.81 20.89
C LEU A 395 10.97 -8.89 20.98
N LEU A 396 11.24 -7.61 21.08
CA LEU A 396 10.26 -6.55 20.97
C LEU A 396 10.57 -5.75 19.70
N LEU A 397 9.67 -5.79 18.73
CA LEU A 397 9.75 -4.92 17.56
C LEU A 397 9.46 -3.48 17.99
N GLU A 398 10.09 -2.52 17.32
CA GLU A 398 9.81 -1.11 17.60
C GLU A 398 8.30 -0.85 17.65
N SER A 399 7.88 -0.18 18.72
CA SER A 399 6.50 0.27 18.86
C SER A 399 6.17 1.32 17.81
N ILE A 400 4.91 1.33 17.37
CA ILE A 400 4.41 2.41 16.52
C ILE A 400 4.33 3.66 17.39
N ASN A 401 5.16 4.65 17.10
CA ASN A 401 5.10 5.95 17.77
C ASN A 401 3.92 6.75 17.20
N PHE A 402 2.92 6.97 18.03
CA PHE A 402 1.82 7.86 17.67
C PHE A 402 2.16 9.28 18.12
N PRO A 403 1.83 10.30 17.30
CA PRO A 403 1.92 11.68 17.76
C PRO A 403 0.99 11.90 18.97
N ASP A 404 1.41 12.74 19.89
CA ASP A 404 0.57 13.10 21.04
C ASP A 404 -0.77 13.66 20.57
N PRO A 405 -1.90 13.27 21.20
CA PRO A 405 -3.20 13.76 20.80
C PRO A 405 -3.31 15.25 21.01
N VAL A 406 -3.66 15.98 19.98
CA VAL A 406 -3.84 17.46 20.00
C VAL A 406 -5.10 17.84 20.79
N LEU A 407 -6.08 16.97 20.86
CA LEU A 407 -7.36 17.16 21.57
C LEU A 407 -7.75 15.87 22.30
N SER A 408 -8.20 15.98 23.52
CA SER A 408 -8.86 14.90 24.26
C SER A 408 -10.34 15.23 24.44
N CYS A 409 -11.22 14.30 24.07
CA CYS A 409 -12.66 14.41 24.27
C CYS A 409 -13.13 13.40 25.30
N LEU A 410 -13.78 13.86 26.37
CA LEU A 410 -14.43 13.01 27.34
C LEU A 410 -15.80 12.55 26.77
N LEU A 411 -15.88 11.32 26.31
CA LEU A 411 -17.13 10.72 25.79
C LEU A 411 -18.13 10.35 26.90
N TYR A 412 -17.62 10.16 28.14
CA TYR A 412 -18.43 9.95 29.32
C TYR A 412 -18.03 10.98 30.36
N THR A 413 -18.90 11.93 30.59
CA THR A 413 -18.67 12.95 31.59
C THR A 413 -19.19 12.47 32.93
N SER A 414 -18.42 12.65 34.01
CA SER A 414 -19.03 12.96 35.30
C SER A 414 -20.04 14.09 35.08
N PRO A 415 -21.21 14.07 35.68
CA PRO A 415 -22.22 15.11 35.50
C PRO A 415 -21.56 16.48 35.72
N SER A 416 -21.78 17.39 34.80
CA SER A 416 -21.16 18.72 34.87
C SER A 416 -21.62 19.42 36.17
N PRO A 417 -20.88 20.37 36.71
CA PRO A 417 -21.36 21.15 37.85
C PRO A 417 -22.72 21.81 37.62
N ARG A 418 -23.12 22.04 36.38
CA ARG A 418 -24.47 22.52 36.01
C ARG A 418 -25.52 21.43 36.15
N ASP A 419 -25.22 20.20 35.82
CA ASP A 419 -26.15 19.07 35.93
C ASP A 419 -26.37 18.72 37.39
N ILE A 420 -25.31 18.78 38.21
CA ILE A 420 -25.39 18.59 39.66
C ILE A 420 -26.24 19.69 40.32
N ARG A 421 -26.17 20.94 39.82
CA ARG A 421 -27.03 22.05 40.33
C ARG A 421 -28.48 21.85 40.01
N ARG A 422 -28.81 21.36 38.79
CA ARG A 422 -30.20 21.07 38.41
C ARG A 422 -30.82 19.96 39.25
N SER A 423 -30.08 18.93 39.59
CA SER A 423 -30.53 17.82 40.42
C SER A 423 -30.74 18.19 41.91
N ARG A 424 -30.18 19.34 42.35
CA ARG A 424 -30.30 19.84 43.74
C ARG A 424 -31.34 20.96 43.90
N MET A 425 -32.09 21.35 42.87
CA MET A 425 -33.23 22.25 43.05
C MET A 425 -34.38 21.46 43.65
N PRO A 426 -34.88 21.84 44.85
CA PRO A 426 -36.09 21.22 45.40
C PRO A 426 -37.23 21.49 44.42
N SER A 427 -38.03 20.48 44.12
CA SER A 427 -39.33 20.63 43.48
C SER A 427 -40.15 21.54 44.38
N SER A 428 -40.28 22.82 44.02
CA SER A 428 -41.20 23.72 44.67
C SER A 428 -42.60 23.15 44.49
N ALA A 429 -43.26 22.89 45.58
CA ALA A 429 -44.64 22.50 45.71
C ALA A 429 -45.57 23.49 45.01
#